data_83797d6520bfd6040deb29c4e92a165c
#
_entry.id   83797d6520bfd6040deb29c4e92a165c
#
_cell.length_a   1.000
_cell.length_b   1.000
_cell.length_c   1.000
_cell.angle_alpha   90.00
_cell.angle_beta   90.00
_cell.angle_gamma   90.00
#
_symmetry.space_group_name_H-M   'P 1'
#
loop_
_entity.id
_entity.type
_entity.pdbx_description
1 polymer ?
#
loop_
_entity_poly.entity_id
_entity_poly.type
_entity_poly.pdbx_seq_one_letter_code
_entity_poly.pdbx_strand_id
1 'polypeptide(L)'
;MMDAAQFIPHQKPMVFVDHLLEANDEFAVAELQITSELMFCEASGLPTWTSIELMAQTISAYAGHKGQGKGLPPKIGFLLGTRKMQLPYAYFALGSTVRIRVEQSYLHDGLGQFSCQIEYQEHQFSAMLSVFEPENMNDMIGMHA
;
A
#
# COMPACT_ATOMS: atom_id res chain seq x y z
N MET A 1 -15.70 -6.91 -3.60
CA MET A 1 -14.28 -7.21 -3.41
C MET A 1 -13.59 -7.22 -4.77
N MET A 2 -12.54 -6.44 -4.91
CA MET A 2 -11.88 -6.23 -6.19
C MET A 2 -10.45 -6.76 -6.12
N ASP A 3 -9.94 -7.25 -7.25
CA ASP A 3 -8.54 -7.64 -7.37
C ASP A 3 -7.66 -6.38 -7.31
N ALA A 4 -6.80 -6.29 -6.31
CA ALA A 4 -5.95 -5.13 -6.09
C ALA A 4 -4.96 -4.91 -7.23
N ALA A 5 -4.51 -5.97 -7.90
CA ALA A 5 -3.50 -5.90 -8.96
C ALA A 5 -3.91 -4.97 -10.10
N GLN A 6 -5.21 -4.82 -10.37
CA GLN A 6 -5.68 -3.95 -11.43
C GLN A 6 -5.47 -2.46 -11.16
N PHE A 7 -5.23 -2.08 -9.89
CA PHE A 7 -5.13 -0.68 -9.47
C PHE A 7 -3.70 -0.23 -9.19
N ILE A 8 -2.74 -1.15 -9.15
CA ILE A 8 -1.36 -0.83 -8.79
C ILE A 8 -0.43 -1.06 -9.98
N PRO A 9 0.67 -0.31 -10.09
CA PRO A 9 1.61 -0.48 -11.19
C PRO A 9 2.51 -1.71 -11.06
N HIS A 10 2.56 -2.31 -9.87
CA HIS A 10 3.38 -3.47 -9.60
C HIS A 10 2.88 -4.70 -10.35
N GLN A 11 3.78 -5.63 -10.64
CA GLN A 11 3.46 -6.92 -11.24
C GLN A 11 3.98 -8.04 -10.35
N LYS A 12 3.35 -9.21 -10.45
CA LYS A 12 3.84 -10.39 -9.71
C LYS A 12 5.29 -10.68 -10.10
N PRO A 13 6.15 -11.07 -9.16
CA PRO A 13 5.84 -11.43 -7.76
C PRO A 13 5.81 -10.24 -6.78
N MET A 14 5.86 -9.01 -7.25
CA MET A 14 5.94 -7.82 -6.39
C MET A 14 4.59 -7.39 -5.82
N VAL A 15 3.49 -7.98 -6.26
CA VAL A 15 2.15 -7.66 -5.75
C VAL A 15 1.89 -8.47 -4.49
N PHE A 16 1.75 -7.81 -3.35
CA PHE A 16 1.45 -8.46 -2.07
C PHE A 16 -0.03 -8.45 -1.74
N VAL A 17 -0.71 -7.31 -1.95
CA VAL A 17 -2.13 -7.20 -1.57
C VAL A 17 -3.00 -7.91 -2.60
N ASP A 18 -3.96 -8.71 -2.08
CA ASP A 18 -4.81 -9.54 -2.94
C ASP A 18 -6.06 -8.82 -3.39
N HIS A 19 -6.77 -8.21 -2.45
CA HIS A 19 -8.08 -7.64 -2.70
C HIS A 19 -8.21 -6.27 -2.08
N LEU A 20 -8.95 -5.41 -2.79
CA LEU A 20 -9.41 -4.14 -2.28
C LEU A 20 -10.83 -4.36 -1.78
N LEU A 21 -11.02 -4.31 -0.46
CA LEU A 21 -12.31 -4.56 0.16
C LEU A 21 -13.24 -3.36 0.07
N GLU A 22 -12.66 -2.16 0.16
CA GLU A 22 -13.39 -0.91 0.16
C GLU A 22 -12.48 0.18 -0.37
N ALA A 23 -13.03 1.08 -1.18
CA ALA A 23 -12.29 2.23 -1.67
C ALA A 23 -13.27 3.36 -1.99
N ASN A 24 -12.90 4.57 -1.58
CA ASN A 24 -13.65 5.78 -1.88
C ASN A 24 -12.68 6.95 -2.02
N ASP A 25 -13.18 8.19 -2.05
CA ASP A 25 -12.33 9.37 -2.24
C ASP A 25 -11.42 9.67 -1.04
N GLU A 26 -11.69 9.09 0.12
CA GLU A 26 -10.96 9.39 1.35
C GLU A 26 -10.04 8.27 1.79
N PHE A 27 -10.43 7.00 1.60
CA PHE A 27 -9.66 5.88 2.11
C PHE A 27 -9.84 4.63 1.26
N ALA A 28 -8.98 3.65 1.53
CA ALA A 28 -9.12 2.30 0.99
C ALA A 28 -8.73 1.27 2.05
N VAL A 29 -9.33 0.11 1.94
CA VAL A 29 -9.03 -1.05 2.79
C VAL A 29 -8.68 -2.21 1.87
N ALA A 30 -7.50 -2.79 2.08
CA ALA A 30 -7.05 -3.96 1.33
C ALA A 30 -6.82 -5.12 2.28
N GLU A 31 -6.75 -6.32 1.73
CA GLU A 31 -6.35 -7.48 2.51
C GLU A 31 -5.43 -8.39 1.70
N LEU A 32 -4.66 -9.18 2.43
CA LEU A 32 -3.90 -10.26 1.83
C LEU A 32 -3.91 -11.46 2.74
N GLN A 33 -3.83 -12.64 2.10
CA GLN A 33 -3.60 -13.92 2.76
C GLN A 33 -2.09 -14.16 2.82
N ILE A 34 -1.59 -14.55 3.98
CA ILE A 34 -0.17 -14.85 4.12
C ILE A 34 0.07 -16.28 3.67
N THR A 35 0.73 -16.41 2.52
CA THR A 35 1.06 -17.72 1.93
C THR A 35 2.56 -17.84 1.72
N SER A 36 3.04 -19.08 1.63
CA SER A 36 4.47 -19.34 1.41
C SER A 36 4.96 -18.88 0.04
N GLU A 37 4.06 -18.56 -0.87
CA GLU A 37 4.39 -18.08 -2.22
C GLU A 37 4.72 -16.59 -2.28
N LEU A 38 4.41 -15.84 -1.22
CA LEU A 38 4.71 -14.41 -1.18
C LEU A 38 6.22 -14.20 -1.17
N MET A 39 6.67 -13.19 -1.91
CA MET A 39 8.06 -12.77 -1.88
C MET A 39 8.44 -12.40 -0.44
N PHE A 40 9.66 -12.75 -0.03
CA PHE A 40 10.20 -12.54 1.30
C PHE A 40 9.58 -13.42 2.39
N CYS A 41 8.60 -14.26 2.07
CA CYS A 41 8.01 -15.14 3.07
C CYS A 41 9.01 -16.21 3.51
N GLU A 42 9.09 -16.42 4.82
CA GLU A 42 9.97 -17.40 5.46
C GLU A 42 9.11 -18.50 6.09
N ALA A 43 9.77 -19.51 6.68
CA ALA A 43 9.07 -20.60 7.35
C ALA A 43 8.16 -20.10 8.49
N SER A 44 8.56 -19.00 9.16
CA SER A 44 7.79 -18.40 10.24
C SER A 44 6.67 -17.49 9.77
N GLY A 45 6.63 -17.17 8.47
CA GLY A 45 5.64 -16.28 7.89
C GLY A 45 6.26 -15.12 7.13
N LEU A 46 5.45 -14.10 6.89
CA LEU A 46 5.91 -12.89 6.20
C LEU A 46 6.52 -11.93 7.24
N PRO A 47 7.79 -11.53 7.07
CA PRO A 47 8.40 -10.58 8.01
C PRO A 47 7.60 -9.29 8.07
N THR A 48 7.39 -8.77 9.27
CA THR A 48 6.56 -7.56 9.45
C THR A 48 7.20 -6.29 8.94
N TRP A 49 8.52 -6.29 8.65
CA TRP A 49 9.14 -5.13 8.00
C TRP A 49 8.56 -4.87 6.60
N THR A 50 7.91 -5.88 5.99
CA THR A 50 7.21 -5.69 4.71
C THR A 50 5.99 -4.79 4.84
N SER A 51 5.56 -4.44 6.06
CA SER A 51 4.39 -3.59 6.31
C SER A 51 4.47 -2.27 5.55
N ILE A 52 5.65 -1.67 5.42
CA ILE A 52 5.84 -0.45 4.63
C ILE A 52 5.38 -0.69 3.19
N GLU A 53 5.78 -1.81 2.59
CA GLU A 53 5.39 -2.14 1.23
C GLU A 53 3.89 -2.45 1.13
N LEU A 54 3.33 -3.15 2.13
CA LEU A 54 1.90 -3.42 2.16
C LEU A 54 1.09 -2.12 2.20
N MET A 55 1.52 -1.18 3.03
CA MET A 55 0.90 0.14 3.13
C MET A 55 1.05 0.92 1.82
N ALA A 56 2.26 0.92 1.24
CA ALA A 56 2.53 1.63 -0.01
C ALA A 56 1.71 1.07 -1.16
N GLN A 57 1.57 -0.26 -1.26
CA GLN A 57 0.74 -0.87 -2.31
C GLN A 57 -0.75 -0.57 -2.11
N THR A 58 -1.20 -0.51 -0.87
CA THR A 58 -2.60 -0.13 -0.59
C THR A 58 -2.85 1.32 -0.97
N ILE A 59 -1.89 2.22 -0.72
CA ILE A 59 -1.97 3.61 -1.19
C ILE A 59 -2.02 3.65 -2.72
N SER A 60 -1.19 2.87 -3.39
CA SER A 60 -1.22 2.78 -4.86
C SER A 60 -2.57 2.28 -5.36
N ALA A 61 -3.14 1.28 -4.69
CA ALA A 61 -4.46 0.77 -5.04
C ALA A 61 -5.56 1.81 -4.83
N TYR A 62 -5.48 2.58 -3.75
CA TYR A 62 -6.38 3.70 -3.49
C TYR A 62 -6.32 4.73 -4.63
N ALA A 63 -5.11 5.16 -4.98
CA ALA A 63 -4.91 6.14 -6.05
C ALA A 63 -5.32 5.59 -7.41
N GLY A 64 -5.01 4.33 -7.69
CA GLY A 64 -5.37 3.67 -8.93
C GLY A 64 -6.88 3.52 -9.09
N HIS A 65 -7.58 3.14 -8.03
CA HIS A 65 -9.05 3.05 -8.04
C HIS A 65 -9.68 4.42 -8.29
N LYS A 66 -9.18 5.45 -7.62
CA LYS A 66 -9.64 6.82 -7.80
C LYS A 66 -9.40 7.30 -9.23
N GLY A 67 -8.22 6.97 -9.79
CA GLY A 67 -7.88 7.31 -11.17
C GLY A 67 -8.73 6.57 -12.21
N GLN A 68 -9.05 5.29 -11.95
CA GLN A 68 -9.92 4.51 -12.85
C GLN A 68 -11.30 5.14 -13.02
N GLY A 69 -11.84 5.69 -11.94
CA GLY A 69 -13.11 6.41 -12.01
C GLY A 69 -13.06 7.62 -12.95
N LYS A 70 -11.86 8.11 -13.27
CA LYS A 70 -11.61 9.21 -14.20
C LYS A 70 -11.03 8.73 -15.53
N GLY A 71 -10.95 7.41 -15.76
CA GLY A 71 -10.39 6.84 -16.97
C GLY A 71 -8.87 6.90 -17.06
N LEU A 72 -8.19 7.05 -15.94
CA LEU A 72 -6.72 7.15 -15.89
C LEU A 72 -6.09 5.80 -15.58
N PRO A 73 -4.86 5.54 -16.10
CA PRO A 73 -4.12 4.32 -15.77
C PRO A 73 -3.56 4.39 -14.34
N PRO A 74 -3.14 3.24 -13.75
CA PRO A 74 -2.46 3.24 -12.47
C PRO A 74 -1.24 4.16 -12.49
N LYS A 75 -1.05 4.92 -11.39
CA LYS A 75 0.06 5.86 -11.27
C LYS A 75 1.21 5.25 -10.49
N ILE A 76 2.42 5.68 -10.81
CA ILE A 76 3.61 5.32 -10.05
C ILE A 76 3.76 6.31 -8.91
N GLY A 77 3.76 5.79 -7.67
CA GLY A 77 4.01 6.59 -6.49
C GLY A 77 5.36 6.23 -5.88
N PHE A 78 5.99 7.20 -5.23
CA PHE A 78 7.29 7.03 -4.60
C PHE A 78 7.18 7.27 -3.11
N LEU A 79 7.59 6.28 -2.32
CA LEU A 79 7.63 6.41 -0.88
C LEU A 79 8.76 7.36 -0.50
N LEU A 80 8.41 8.46 0.17
CA LEU A 80 9.38 9.44 0.64
C LEU A 80 9.82 9.16 2.07
N GLY A 81 8.95 8.59 2.89
CA GLY A 81 9.31 8.27 4.26
C GLY A 81 8.13 7.77 5.07
N THR A 82 8.45 7.30 6.26
CA THR A 82 7.47 6.81 7.21
C THR A 82 7.79 7.35 8.60
N ARG A 83 6.75 7.58 9.41
CA ARG A 83 6.89 8.00 10.79
C ARG A 83 5.97 7.19 11.68
N LYS A 84 6.36 7.05 12.95
CA LYS A 84 5.56 6.42 13.99
C LYS A 84 5.23 4.94 13.70
N MET A 85 6.07 4.28 12.91
CA MET A 85 5.87 2.86 12.65
C MET A 85 6.42 2.05 13.81
N GLN A 86 5.58 1.18 14.35
CA GLN A 86 5.95 0.20 15.35
C GLN A 86 5.57 -1.18 14.84
N LEU A 87 6.47 -2.14 15.01
CA LEU A 87 6.28 -3.51 14.52
C LEU A 87 6.30 -4.44 15.73
N PRO A 88 5.15 -4.65 16.39
CA PRO A 88 5.10 -5.43 17.64
C PRO A 88 5.35 -6.92 17.44
N TYR A 89 5.27 -7.41 16.19
CA TYR A 89 5.50 -8.81 15.85
C TYR A 89 6.64 -8.91 14.87
N ALA A 90 7.36 -10.05 14.89
CA ALA A 90 8.40 -10.30 13.90
C ALA A 90 7.83 -10.80 12.57
N TYR A 91 6.72 -11.56 12.60
CA TYR A 91 6.14 -12.18 11.43
C TYR A 91 4.62 -12.12 11.46
N PHE A 92 4.03 -12.03 10.25
CA PHE A 92 2.63 -12.37 10.04
C PHE A 92 2.56 -13.86 9.73
N ALA A 93 1.86 -14.63 10.54
CA ALA A 93 1.86 -16.09 10.46
C ALA A 93 1.27 -16.61 9.15
N LEU A 94 1.82 -17.70 8.64
CA LEU A 94 1.25 -18.39 7.49
C LEU A 94 -0.21 -18.76 7.75
N GLY A 95 -1.06 -18.58 6.75
CA GLY A 95 -2.49 -18.86 6.84
C GLY A 95 -3.32 -17.75 7.45
N SER A 96 -2.69 -16.69 7.96
CA SER A 96 -3.42 -15.56 8.52
C SER A 96 -3.82 -14.56 7.45
N THR A 97 -4.75 -13.67 7.79
CA THR A 97 -5.19 -12.57 6.94
C THR A 97 -4.73 -11.27 7.56
N VAL A 98 -4.19 -10.39 6.73
CA VAL A 98 -3.75 -9.04 7.13
C VAL A 98 -4.62 -8.04 6.39
N ARG A 99 -5.16 -7.06 7.10
CA ARG A 99 -5.90 -5.95 6.51
C ARG A 99 -5.13 -4.67 6.69
N ILE A 100 -5.15 -3.86 5.64
CA ILE A 100 -4.45 -2.59 5.61
C ILE A 100 -5.46 -1.50 5.24
N ARG A 101 -5.58 -0.50 6.10
CA ARG A 101 -6.41 0.68 5.84
C ARG A 101 -5.49 1.87 5.65
N VAL A 102 -5.71 2.61 4.56
CA VAL A 102 -4.98 3.85 4.28
C VAL A 102 -5.98 4.97 4.08
N GLU A 103 -5.74 6.11 4.73
CA GLU A 103 -6.58 7.29 4.62
C GLU A 103 -5.72 8.48 4.26
N GLN A 104 -6.11 9.17 3.20
CA GLN A 104 -5.39 10.34 2.75
C GLN A 104 -5.68 11.51 3.70
N SER A 105 -4.65 12.00 4.38
CA SER A 105 -4.77 13.14 5.28
C SER A 105 -4.32 14.45 4.65
N TYR A 106 -3.56 14.37 3.56
CA TYR A 106 -3.04 15.56 2.88
C TYR A 106 -2.66 15.20 1.44
N LEU A 107 -2.94 16.11 0.52
CA LEU A 107 -2.47 16.00 -0.87
C LEU A 107 -2.27 17.41 -1.44
N HIS A 108 -1.05 17.70 -1.91
CA HIS A 108 -0.74 18.96 -2.56
C HIS A 108 0.46 18.78 -3.48
N ASP A 109 0.30 19.17 -4.75
CA ASP A 109 1.35 19.09 -5.77
C ASP A 109 2.01 17.72 -5.88
N GLY A 110 1.20 16.67 -5.79
CA GLY A 110 1.68 15.29 -5.87
C GLY A 110 2.22 14.74 -4.56
N LEU A 111 2.41 15.58 -3.53
CA LEU A 111 2.83 15.11 -2.22
C LEU A 111 1.60 14.70 -1.41
N GLY A 112 1.53 13.43 -1.06
CA GLY A 112 0.46 12.89 -0.25
C GLY A 112 0.96 12.40 1.09
N GLN A 113 0.14 12.59 2.14
CA GLN A 113 0.35 11.97 3.43
C GLN A 113 -0.83 11.07 3.73
N PHE A 114 -0.51 9.89 4.24
CA PHE A 114 -1.50 8.86 4.54
C PHE A 114 -1.33 8.36 5.96
N SER A 115 -2.46 8.29 6.65
CA SER A 115 -2.56 7.57 7.92
C SER A 115 -2.85 6.12 7.57
N CYS A 116 -1.97 5.22 7.97
CA CYS A 116 -2.07 3.80 7.62
C CYS A 116 -2.23 2.95 8.87
N GLN A 117 -3.08 1.95 8.78
CA GLN A 117 -3.29 0.98 9.86
C GLN A 117 -3.19 -0.42 9.32
N ILE A 118 -2.54 -1.29 10.07
CA ILE A 118 -2.54 -2.72 9.79
C ILE A 118 -3.30 -3.42 10.92
N GLU A 119 -4.26 -4.24 10.51
CA GLU A 119 -5.02 -5.09 11.40
C GLU A 119 -4.57 -6.52 11.19
N TYR A 120 -4.04 -7.12 12.23
CA TYR A 120 -3.54 -8.48 12.22
C TYR A 120 -4.00 -9.18 13.48
N GLN A 121 -4.79 -10.26 13.31
CA GLN A 121 -5.46 -10.95 14.40
C GLN A 121 -6.36 -9.94 15.15
N GLU A 122 -6.16 -9.73 16.45
CA GLU A 122 -6.95 -8.77 17.21
C GLU A 122 -6.18 -7.49 17.53
N HIS A 123 -5.06 -7.27 16.84
CA HIS A 123 -4.18 -6.14 17.09
C HIS A 123 -4.16 -5.19 15.90
N GLN A 124 -3.96 -3.92 16.20
CA GLN A 124 -3.77 -2.89 15.19
C GLN A 124 -2.48 -2.15 15.46
N PHE A 125 -1.76 -1.81 14.40
CA PHE A 125 -0.64 -0.89 14.49
C PHE A 125 -0.66 0.05 13.29
N SER A 126 -0.07 1.22 13.47
CA SER A 126 -0.23 2.29 12.50
C SER A 126 1.09 2.96 12.18
N ALA A 127 1.09 3.68 11.07
CA ALA A 127 2.20 4.53 10.64
C ALA A 127 1.67 5.67 9.79
N MET A 128 2.49 6.71 9.66
CA MET A 128 2.24 7.80 8.71
C MET A 128 3.22 7.65 7.56
N LEU A 129 2.70 7.58 6.34
CA LEU A 129 3.51 7.49 5.14
C LEU A 129 3.38 8.77 4.32
N SER A 130 4.51 9.22 3.79
CA SER A 130 4.55 10.30 2.81
C SER A 130 4.92 9.70 1.45
N VAL A 131 4.14 10.00 0.44
CA VAL A 131 4.38 9.51 -0.92
C VAL A 131 4.34 10.67 -1.90
N PHE A 132 5.04 10.52 -3.01
CA PHE A 132 5.02 11.49 -4.09
C PHE A 132 4.53 10.80 -5.36
N GLU A 133 3.48 11.36 -5.96
CA GLU A 133 2.93 10.91 -7.23
C GLU A 133 3.05 12.06 -8.24
N PRO A 134 4.06 12.05 -9.11
CA PRO A 134 4.16 13.06 -10.15
C PRO A 134 2.99 12.92 -11.14
N GLU A 135 2.53 14.04 -11.69
CA GLU A 135 1.45 14.00 -12.68
C GLU A 135 1.87 13.24 -13.94
N ASN A 136 3.16 13.31 -14.28
CA ASN A 136 3.74 12.54 -15.38
C ASN A 136 5.23 12.32 -15.16
N MET A 137 5.83 11.43 -15.96
CA MET A 137 7.26 11.09 -15.85
C MET A 137 8.19 12.24 -16.19
N ASN A 138 7.73 13.18 -17.02
CA ASN A 138 8.52 14.36 -17.36
C ASN A 138 8.74 15.26 -16.15
N ASP A 139 7.74 15.38 -15.29
CA ASP A 139 7.86 16.14 -14.04
C ASP A 139 8.94 15.56 -13.14
N MET A 140 9.01 14.23 -13.06
CA MET A 140 10.06 13.55 -12.32
C MET A 140 11.46 13.82 -12.88
N ILE A 141 11.60 13.75 -14.19
CA ILE A 141 12.88 14.00 -14.87
C ILE A 141 13.32 15.44 -14.58
N GLY A 142 12.39 16.38 -14.62
CA GLY A 142 12.65 17.78 -14.28
C GLY A 142 13.15 17.96 -12.85
N MET A 143 12.73 17.15 -11.92
CA MET A 143 13.17 17.23 -10.52
C MET A 143 14.62 16.80 -10.34
N HIS A 144 15.15 16.01 -11.24
CA HIS A 144 16.53 15.50 -11.18
C HIS A 144 17.50 16.24 -12.09
N ALA A 145 16.98 17.17 -12.86
CA ALA A 145 17.79 18.03 -13.68
C ALA A 145 18.32 19.22 -12.89
#